data_d5aa060687c067a2cc4feb2bd02e473b
#
_entry.id   d5aa060687c067a2cc4feb2bd02e473b
#
_cell.length_a   1.000
_cell.length_b   1.000
_cell.length_c   1.000
_cell.angle_alpha   90.00
_cell.angle_beta   90.00
_cell.angle_gamma   90.00
#
_symmetry.space_group_name_H-M   'P 1'
#
loop_
_entity.id
_entity.type
_entity.pdbx_description
1 polymer ?
#
loop_
_entity_poly.entity_id
_entity_poly.type
_entity_poly.pdbx_seq_one_letter_code
_entity_poly.pdbx_strand_id
1 'polypeptide(L)'
;MKKHIKLILLALFALLLIVSSQLSAKTLPQVIKQIKPSIVGVGTLQSTRRPPSKLMGTGFVVADGYHVITNYHVIPKRINTDRKEQLVIFYRSNNANKKGEIKYRKVRVLAQDKEHDLALLRIEGTKIPALKIETSRKPQEGERIAFTGFPIGAVLGLFPVTHQGIISSISPVVIPAPSSSTLSIKMIKRLRNPYFVYQLDATAYPGNSGSPMFDSSNGKVLGVINKVFIKESKESVLQKPSGITYAIPGKYIIKLLKKNKIKGN
;
A
#
# COMPACT_ATOMS: atom_id res chain seq x y z
N MET A 1 22.42 -2.62 -57.35
CA MET A 1 22.37 -3.45 -56.12
C MET A 1 22.75 -2.67 -54.83
N LYS A 2 23.93 -2.09 -54.69
CA LYS A 2 24.37 -1.41 -53.44
C LYS A 2 23.46 -0.23 -53.00
N LYS A 3 22.83 0.52 -53.92
CA LYS A 3 21.93 1.66 -53.64
C LYS A 3 20.59 1.20 -53.02
N HIS A 4 20.03 0.09 -53.53
CA HIS A 4 18.76 -0.47 -53.00
C HIS A 4 18.94 -1.10 -51.61
N ILE A 5 20.09 -1.74 -51.33
CA ILE A 5 20.41 -2.28 -50.02
C ILE A 5 20.50 -1.18 -48.96
N LYS A 6 21.15 -0.02 -49.30
CA LYS A 6 21.21 1.13 -48.41
C LYS A 6 19.84 1.71 -48.11
N LEU A 7 18.96 1.76 -49.09
CA LEU A 7 17.58 2.31 -48.91
C LEU A 7 16.74 1.40 -48.02
N ILE A 8 16.87 0.06 -48.18
CA ILE A 8 16.18 -0.93 -47.33
C ILE A 8 16.68 -0.88 -45.90
N LEU A 9 18.00 -0.76 -45.68
CA LEU A 9 18.58 -0.63 -44.34
C LEU A 9 18.13 0.69 -43.65
N LEU A 10 18.04 1.77 -44.39
CA LEU A 10 17.56 3.06 -43.87
C LEU A 10 16.05 2.97 -43.48
N ALA A 11 15.25 2.31 -44.30
CA ALA A 11 13.83 2.09 -44.02
C ALA A 11 13.61 1.19 -42.82
N LEU A 12 14.39 0.10 -42.69
CA LEU A 12 14.36 -0.78 -41.49
C LEU A 12 14.80 -0.03 -40.24
N PHE A 13 15.84 0.81 -40.31
CA PHE A 13 16.30 1.63 -39.19
C PHE A 13 15.24 2.67 -38.77
N ALA A 14 14.59 3.32 -39.73
CA ALA A 14 13.49 4.26 -39.48
C ALA A 14 12.27 3.53 -38.86
N LEU A 15 11.93 2.31 -39.32
CA LEU A 15 10.87 1.48 -38.76
C LEU A 15 11.19 1.05 -37.34
N LEU A 16 12.46 0.73 -37.03
CA LEU A 16 12.92 0.40 -35.67
C LEU A 16 12.79 1.59 -34.72
N LEU A 17 13.06 2.81 -35.20
CA LEU A 17 12.90 4.05 -34.43
C LEU A 17 11.41 4.38 -34.13
N ILE A 18 10.50 4.06 -35.06
CA ILE A 18 9.06 4.26 -34.88
C ILE A 18 8.50 3.25 -33.86
N VAL A 19 8.96 2.01 -33.88
CA VAL A 19 8.52 0.97 -32.93
C VAL A 19 9.01 1.22 -31.51
N SER A 20 10.21 1.82 -31.35
CA SER A 20 10.75 2.15 -30.03
C SER A 20 10.03 3.31 -29.32
N SER A 21 9.24 4.12 -30.02
CA SER A 21 8.52 5.26 -29.42
C SER A 21 7.18 4.90 -28.73
N GLN A 22 6.76 3.64 -28.75
CA GLN A 22 5.44 3.23 -28.22
C GLN A 22 5.43 2.77 -26.75
N LEU A 23 6.58 2.70 -26.07
CA LEU A 23 6.61 2.40 -24.63
C LEU A 23 6.45 3.68 -23.79
N SER A 24 5.37 4.44 -24.02
CA SER A 24 5.06 5.61 -23.21
C SER A 24 4.70 5.18 -21.79
N ALA A 25 5.48 5.60 -20.82
CA ALA A 25 5.13 5.45 -19.41
C ALA A 25 3.76 6.09 -19.14
N LYS A 26 2.91 5.43 -18.38
CA LYS A 26 1.60 5.98 -18.02
C LYS A 26 1.78 7.28 -17.23
N THR A 27 0.89 8.23 -17.46
CA THR A 27 0.82 9.41 -16.60
C THR A 27 0.23 9.05 -15.23
N LEU A 28 0.59 9.78 -14.19
CA LEU A 28 0.07 9.53 -12.84
C LEU A 28 -1.48 9.51 -12.78
N PRO A 29 -2.24 10.40 -13.46
CA PRO A 29 -3.69 10.29 -13.52
C PRO A 29 -4.20 8.97 -14.09
N GLN A 30 -3.55 8.42 -15.12
CA GLN A 30 -3.90 7.11 -15.69
C GLN A 30 -3.63 5.97 -14.68
N VAL A 31 -2.48 6.04 -13.99
CA VAL A 31 -2.13 5.08 -12.93
C VAL A 31 -3.15 5.16 -11.79
N ILE A 32 -3.48 6.35 -11.31
CA ILE A 32 -4.48 6.55 -10.24
C ILE A 32 -5.83 5.94 -10.63
N LYS A 33 -6.30 6.18 -11.85
CA LYS A 33 -7.56 5.60 -12.36
C LYS A 33 -7.53 4.08 -12.34
N GLN A 34 -6.39 3.48 -12.66
CA GLN A 34 -6.20 2.03 -12.67
C GLN A 34 -6.20 1.43 -11.27
N ILE A 35 -5.54 2.08 -10.29
CA ILE A 35 -5.31 1.48 -8.96
C ILE A 35 -6.46 1.72 -7.97
N LYS A 36 -7.18 2.84 -8.09
CA LYS A 36 -8.27 3.22 -7.16
C LYS A 36 -9.29 2.12 -6.87
N PRO A 37 -9.74 1.30 -7.85
CA PRO A 37 -10.69 0.22 -7.59
C PRO A 37 -10.20 -0.86 -6.63
N SER A 38 -8.87 -0.95 -6.44
CA SER A 38 -8.23 -1.95 -5.58
C SER A 38 -7.96 -1.43 -4.16
N ILE A 39 -8.21 -0.14 -3.90
CA ILE A 39 -7.97 0.49 -2.60
C ILE A 39 -9.21 0.35 -1.73
N VAL A 40 -9.03 -0.13 -0.52
CA VAL A 40 -10.11 -0.39 0.43
C VAL A 40 -9.83 0.26 1.78
N GLY A 41 -10.86 0.74 2.43
CA GLY A 41 -10.79 1.10 3.84
C GLY A 41 -10.85 -0.17 4.69
N VAL A 42 -10.03 -0.26 5.73
CA VAL A 42 -10.09 -1.37 6.71
C VAL A 42 -10.65 -0.85 8.01
N GLY A 43 -11.63 -1.55 8.58
CA GLY A 43 -12.26 -1.11 9.81
C GLY A 43 -13.27 -2.10 10.35
N THR A 44 -14.14 -1.62 11.26
CA THR A 44 -15.18 -2.44 11.84
C THR A 44 -16.58 -1.87 11.57
N LEU A 45 -17.54 -2.77 11.47
CA LEU A 45 -18.96 -2.47 11.40
C LEU A 45 -19.66 -3.06 12.63
N GLN A 46 -20.44 -2.24 13.32
CA GLN A 46 -21.26 -2.64 14.45
C GLN A 46 -22.61 -1.92 14.40
N SER A 47 -23.70 -2.65 14.15
CA SER A 47 -25.04 -2.08 13.94
C SER A 47 -25.57 -1.24 15.11
N THR A 48 -25.15 -1.59 16.33
CA THR A 48 -25.57 -0.91 17.57
C THR A 48 -24.75 0.33 17.92
N ARG A 49 -23.65 0.60 17.19
CA ARG A 49 -22.81 1.77 17.39
C ARG A 49 -23.31 2.96 16.57
N ARG A 50 -23.03 4.17 17.04
CA ARG A 50 -23.30 5.42 16.32
C ARG A 50 -22.00 6.24 16.21
N PRO A 51 -21.43 6.44 15.00
CA PRO A 51 -21.80 5.82 13.74
C PRO A 51 -21.47 4.31 13.71
N PRO A 52 -22.20 3.51 12.91
CA PRO A 52 -22.00 2.05 12.91
C PRO A 52 -20.66 1.61 12.33
N SER A 53 -20.12 2.38 11.39
CA SER A 53 -18.81 2.11 10.76
C SER A 53 -17.70 2.85 11.49
N LYS A 54 -16.54 2.16 11.67
CA LYS A 54 -15.30 2.75 12.19
C LYS A 54 -14.17 2.39 11.25
N LEU A 55 -13.68 3.39 10.50
CA LEU A 55 -12.48 3.23 9.67
C LEU A 55 -11.23 3.30 10.56
N MET A 56 -10.30 2.37 10.37
CA MET A 56 -9.08 2.26 11.16
C MET A 56 -7.83 2.54 10.33
N GLY A 57 -7.88 2.29 9.03
CA GLY A 57 -6.78 2.52 8.10
C GLY A 57 -7.16 2.13 6.69
N THR A 58 -6.14 2.00 5.87
CA THR A 58 -6.24 1.62 4.46
C THR A 58 -5.75 0.20 4.26
N GLY A 59 -6.21 -0.44 3.21
CA GLY A 59 -5.70 -1.68 2.66
C GLY A 59 -5.79 -1.67 1.15
N PHE A 60 -5.23 -2.67 0.52
CA PHE A 60 -5.33 -2.85 -0.93
C PHE A 60 -5.38 -4.33 -1.30
N VAL A 61 -6.08 -4.60 -2.38
CA VAL A 61 -6.32 -5.96 -2.86
C VAL A 61 -5.14 -6.45 -3.69
N VAL A 62 -4.75 -7.70 -3.49
CA VAL A 62 -3.61 -8.36 -4.16
C VAL A 62 -3.98 -9.77 -4.63
N ALA A 63 -3.06 -10.41 -5.34
CA ALA A 63 -3.13 -11.79 -5.79
C ALA A 63 -4.39 -12.07 -6.62
N ASP A 64 -5.23 -13.00 -6.20
CA ASP A 64 -6.43 -13.46 -6.89
C ASP A 64 -7.66 -12.54 -6.77
N GLY A 65 -7.52 -11.41 -6.07
CA GLY A 65 -8.62 -10.47 -5.83
C GLY A 65 -9.46 -10.75 -4.58
N TYR A 66 -9.07 -11.75 -3.79
CA TYR A 66 -9.70 -12.09 -2.52
C TYR A 66 -8.83 -11.75 -1.31
N HIS A 67 -7.60 -11.28 -1.53
CA HIS A 67 -6.64 -11.01 -0.48
C HIS A 67 -6.39 -9.52 -0.34
N VAL A 68 -6.33 -9.04 0.90
CA VAL A 68 -6.05 -7.63 1.24
C VAL A 68 -4.80 -7.57 2.10
N ILE A 69 -3.89 -6.69 1.73
CA ILE A 69 -2.75 -6.29 2.56
C ILE A 69 -3.10 -4.99 3.28
N THR A 70 -2.74 -4.93 4.55
CA THR A 70 -2.80 -3.74 5.41
C THR A 70 -1.70 -3.82 6.47
N ASN A 71 -1.60 -2.83 7.36
CA ASN A 71 -0.71 -2.94 8.51
C ASN A 71 -1.34 -3.80 9.62
N TYR A 72 -0.48 -4.46 10.41
CA TYR A 72 -0.89 -5.22 11.59
C TYR A 72 -1.59 -4.32 12.63
N HIS A 73 -1.06 -3.12 12.89
CA HIS A 73 -1.65 -2.20 13.87
C HIS A 73 -3.02 -1.63 13.45
N VAL A 74 -3.40 -1.74 12.16
CA VAL A 74 -4.73 -1.36 11.65
C VAL A 74 -5.79 -2.38 12.08
N ILE A 75 -5.39 -3.62 12.35
CA ILE A 75 -6.32 -4.66 12.80
C ILE A 75 -6.66 -4.45 14.28
N PRO A 76 -7.95 -4.42 14.66
CA PRO A 76 -8.34 -4.26 16.06
C PRO A 76 -7.83 -5.45 16.92
N LYS A 77 -7.30 -5.15 18.09
CA LYS A 77 -6.83 -6.18 19.03
C LYS A 77 -7.94 -7.11 19.50
N ARG A 78 -9.16 -6.60 19.58
CA ARG A 78 -10.38 -7.34 19.93
C ARG A 78 -11.53 -6.87 19.08
N ILE A 79 -12.40 -7.78 18.70
CA ILE A 79 -13.68 -7.53 18.03
C ILE A 79 -14.76 -7.96 19.00
N ASN A 80 -15.71 -7.07 19.29
CA ASN A 80 -16.79 -7.34 20.22
C ASN A 80 -17.91 -8.12 19.49
N THR A 81 -17.75 -9.44 19.41
CA THR A 81 -18.73 -10.33 18.76
C THR A 81 -20.09 -10.33 19.46
N ASP A 82 -20.14 -10.13 20.78
CA ASP A 82 -21.37 -10.08 21.57
C ASP A 82 -22.25 -8.90 21.14
N ARG A 83 -21.62 -7.81 20.74
CA ARG A 83 -22.28 -6.64 20.15
C ARG A 83 -22.34 -6.67 18.62
N LYS A 84 -22.15 -7.84 18.02
CA LYS A 84 -22.18 -8.07 16.56
C LYS A 84 -21.18 -7.18 15.78
N GLU A 85 -20.05 -6.81 16.40
CA GLU A 85 -18.99 -6.12 15.70
C GLU A 85 -18.28 -7.08 14.75
N GLN A 86 -17.94 -6.61 13.55
CA GLN A 86 -17.30 -7.41 12.50
C GLN A 86 -16.15 -6.63 11.89
N LEU A 87 -15.06 -7.34 11.55
CA LEU A 87 -13.99 -6.79 10.73
C LEU A 87 -14.47 -6.74 9.29
N VAL A 88 -14.35 -5.58 8.66
CA VAL A 88 -14.83 -5.34 7.31
C VAL A 88 -13.83 -4.52 6.51
N ILE A 89 -13.94 -4.62 5.19
CA ILE A 89 -13.39 -3.63 4.26
C ILE A 89 -14.54 -2.78 3.72
N PHE A 90 -14.23 -1.51 3.51
CA PHE A 90 -15.10 -0.53 2.84
C PHE A 90 -14.54 -0.24 1.46
N TYR A 91 -15.37 -0.23 0.43
CA TYR A 91 -14.96 0.05 -0.94
C TYR A 91 -16.06 0.77 -1.71
N ARG A 92 -15.69 1.43 -2.79
CA ARG A 92 -16.66 2.11 -3.66
C ARG A 92 -17.12 1.18 -4.77
N SER A 93 -18.42 1.15 -5.01
CA SER A 93 -18.99 0.34 -6.08
C SER A 93 -18.60 0.90 -7.45
N ASN A 94 -18.14 0.01 -8.34
CA ASN A 94 -17.91 0.32 -9.75
C ASN A 94 -19.12 -0.03 -10.64
N ASN A 95 -20.23 -0.49 -10.05
CA ASN A 95 -21.45 -0.81 -10.80
C ASN A 95 -22.02 0.49 -11.40
N ALA A 96 -22.33 0.48 -12.69
CA ALA A 96 -22.83 1.65 -13.43
C ALA A 96 -24.04 2.30 -12.76
N ASN A 97 -24.98 1.49 -12.25
CA ASN A 97 -26.21 1.94 -11.59
C ASN A 97 -26.01 2.42 -10.13
N LYS A 98 -24.84 2.16 -9.53
CA LYS A 98 -24.51 2.47 -8.12
C LYS A 98 -23.09 2.99 -7.98
N LYS A 99 -22.62 3.70 -9.01
CA LYS A 99 -21.25 4.22 -9.05
C LYS A 99 -21.01 5.16 -7.88
N GLY A 100 -19.98 4.84 -7.10
CA GLY A 100 -19.58 5.65 -5.96
C GLY A 100 -20.30 5.33 -4.65
N GLU A 101 -21.30 4.43 -4.63
CA GLU A 101 -21.90 3.93 -3.39
C GLU A 101 -20.84 3.22 -2.55
N ILE A 102 -20.83 3.51 -1.24
CA ILE A 102 -19.93 2.85 -0.29
C ILE A 102 -20.56 1.52 0.10
N LYS A 103 -19.80 0.44 -0.14
CA LYS A 103 -20.15 -0.92 0.26
C LYS A 103 -19.14 -1.45 1.25
N TYR A 104 -19.52 -2.48 1.99
CA TYR A 104 -18.62 -3.20 2.86
C TYR A 104 -18.66 -4.71 2.57
N ARG A 105 -17.61 -5.40 2.97
CA ARG A 105 -17.54 -6.87 2.99
C ARG A 105 -16.85 -7.33 4.25
N LYS A 106 -17.31 -8.45 4.77
CA LYS A 106 -16.63 -9.14 5.86
C LYS A 106 -15.29 -9.63 5.38
N VAL A 107 -14.32 -9.58 6.29
CA VAL A 107 -13.01 -10.15 6.06
C VAL A 107 -12.58 -10.92 7.30
N ARG A 108 -11.74 -11.93 7.07
CA ARG A 108 -11.06 -12.65 8.16
C ARG A 108 -9.56 -12.46 8.06
N VAL A 109 -8.90 -12.41 9.21
CA VAL A 109 -7.44 -12.35 9.27
C VAL A 109 -6.89 -13.73 8.92
N LEU A 110 -6.07 -13.82 7.86
CA LEU A 110 -5.38 -15.05 7.48
C LEU A 110 -4.03 -15.16 8.16
N ALA A 111 -3.28 -14.07 8.16
CA ALA A 111 -1.93 -14.06 8.71
C ALA A 111 -1.54 -12.66 9.21
N GLN A 112 -0.61 -12.64 10.15
CA GLN A 112 -0.04 -11.42 10.72
C GLN A 112 1.47 -11.55 10.78
N ASP A 113 2.17 -10.53 10.30
CA ASP A 113 3.60 -10.35 10.46
C ASP A 113 3.83 -9.14 11.39
N LYS A 114 3.94 -9.42 12.69
CA LYS A 114 4.13 -8.39 13.71
C LYS A 114 5.50 -7.73 13.63
N GLU A 115 6.47 -8.42 13.06
CA GLU A 115 7.84 -7.90 12.91
C GLU A 115 7.89 -6.77 11.88
N HIS A 116 7.22 -6.97 10.74
CA HIS A 116 7.15 -6.00 9.65
C HIS A 116 5.84 -5.20 9.64
N ASP A 117 5.02 -5.32 10.70
CA ASP A 117 3.74 -4.61 10.82
C ASP A 117 2.82 -4.81 9.61
N LEU A 118 2.68 -6.04 9.12
CA LEU A 118 1.80 -6.41 8.01
C LEU A 118 0.70 -7.37 8.47
N ALA A 119 -0.44 -7.28 7.85
CA ALA A 119 -1.54 -8.23 7.98
C ALA A 119 -2.11 -8.60 6.62
N LEU A 120 -2.50 -9.86 6.49
CA LEU A 120 -3.13 -10.46 5.34
C LEU A 120 -4.55 -10.84 5.71
N LEU A 121 -5.52 -10.29 4.98
CA LEU A 121 -6.94 -10.55 5.17
C LEU A 121 -7.49 -11.29 3.96
N ARG A 122 -8.56 -12.07 4.16
CA ARG A 122 -9.35 -12.69 3.09
C ARG A 122 -10.73 -12.09 3.05
N ILE A 123 -11.14 -11.67 1.84
CA ILE A 123 -12.47 -11.11 1.54
C ILE A 123 -13.48 -12.27 1.43
N GLU A 124 -14.64 -12.09 1.99
CA GLU A 124 -15.81 -12.94 1.74
C GLU A 124 -16.62 -12.40 0.54
N GLY A 125 -17.13 -13.30 -0.29
CA GLY A 125 -17.93 -12.97 -1.47
C GLY A 125 -17.11 -12.86 -2.76
N THR A 126 -17.41 -11.88 -3.62
CA THR A 126 -16.80 -11.75 -4.96
C THR A 126 -15.45 -11.03 -4.91
N LYS A 127 -14.56 -11.35 -5.87
CA LYS A 127 -13.25 -10.69 -6.01
C LYS A 127 -13.36 -9.19 -6.29
N ILE A 128 -12.32 -8.47 -5.89
CA ILE A 128 -12.09 -7.06 -6.21
C ILE A 128 -10.83 -6.99 -7.09
N PRO A 129 -10.70 -6.03 -8.02
CA PRO A 129 -9.48 -5.85 -8.80
C PRO A 129 -8.23 -5.84 -7.90
N ALA A 130 -7.19 -6.57 -8.32
CA ALA A 130 -5.97 -6.73 -7.54
C ALA A 130 -4.83 -5.87 -8.11
N LEU A 131 -3.99 -5.29 -7.24
CA LEU A 131 -2.75 -4.63 -7.62
C LEU A 131 -1.64 -5.65 -7.84
N LYS A 132 -0.75 -5.34 -8.77
CA LYS A 132 0.49 -6.08 -8.98
C LYS A 132 1.57 -5.57 -8.04
N ILE A 133 2.33 -6.48 -7.45
CA ILE A 133 3.48 -6.14 -6.60
C ILE A 133 4.73 -6.18 -7.47
N GLU A 134 5.61 -5.19 -7.32
CA GLU A 134 6.88 -5.18 -8.04
C GLU A 134 7.82 -6.27 -7.49
N THR A 135 8.26 -7.16 -8.35
CA THR A 135 9.11 -8.30 -8.00
C THR A 135 10.39 -8.38 -8.82
N SER A 136 10.44 -7.65 -9.94
CA SER A 136 11.52 -7.74 -10.93
C SER A 136 12.73 -6.87 -10.60
N ARG A 137 12.54 -5.83 -9.77
CA ARG A 137 13.60 -4.89 -9.40
C ARG A 137 13.50 -4.45 -7.94
N LYS A 138 14.58 -3.85 -7.45
CA LYS A 138 14.60 -3.16 -6.16
C LYS A 138 14.42 -1.66 -6.42
N PRO A 139 13.48 -0.99 -5.73
CA PRO A 139 13.39 0.47 -5.76
C PRO A 139 14.67 1.13 -5.30
N GLN A 140 14.96 2.33 -5.82
CA GLN A 140 16.14 3.10 -5.50
C GLN A 140 15.77 4.44 -4.87
N GLU A 141 16.72 5.06 -4.19
CA GLU A 141 16.59 6.43 -3.69
C GLU A 141 16.44 7.39 -4.87
N GLY A 142 15.62 8.43 -4.72
CA GLY A 142 15.26 9.39 -5.77
C GLY A 142 14.08 8.95 -6.66
N GLU A 143 13.63 7.68 -6.60
CA GLU A 143 12.50 7.23 -7.41
C GLU A 143 11.20 7.93 -7.01
N ARG A 144 10.45 8.39 -8.02
CA ARG A 144 9.11 8.95 -7.86
C ARG A 144 8.12 7.87 -7.48
N ILE A 145 7.44 8.09 -6.37
CA ILE A 145 6.39 7.21 -5.86
C ILE A 145 5.08 7.98 -5.67
N ALA A 146 4.00 7.22 -5.60
CA ALA A 146 2.75 7.73 -5.05
C ALA A 146 2.16 6.69 -4.09
N PHE A 147 1.26 7.12 -3.22
CA PHE A 147 0.46 6.22 -2.40
C PHE A 147 -0.98 6.74 -2.32
N THR A 148 -1.92 5.81 -2.20
CA THR A 148 -3.34 6.15 -2.17
C THR A 148 -4.01 5.49 -0.98
N GLY A 149 -4.74 6.29 -0.20
CA GLY A 149 -5.43 5.80 1.00
C GLY A 149 -6.56 6.70 1.45
N PHE A 150 -7.03 6.51 2.67
CA PHE A 150 -8.13 7.25 3.27
C PHE A 150 -7.62 8.09 4.45
N PRO A 151 -6.99 9.25 4.17
CA PRO A 151 -6.51 10.15 5.22
C PRO A 151 -7.68 10.67 6.05
N ILE A 152 -7.42 10.87 7.37
CA ILE A 152 -8.37 11.44 8.34
C ILE A 152 -9.70 10.65 8.43
N GLY A 153 -9.75 9.45 7.87
CA GLY A 153 -10.85 8.51 8.04
C GLY A 153 -12.21 9.01 7.55
N ALA A 154 -13.24 8.85 8.40
CA ALA A 154 -14.61 9.14 8.03
C ALA A 154 -14.94 10.65 7.87
N VAL A 155 -14.05 11.56 8.29
CA VAL A 155 -14.31 13.01 8.25
C VAL A 155 -14.41 13.52 6.81
N LEU A 156 -13.57 13.01 5.90
CA LEU A 156 -13.58 13.38 4.49
C LEU A 156 -14.43 12.42 3.62
N GLY A 157 -15.14 11.47 4.24
CA GLY A 157 -15.79 10.38 3.54
C GLY A 157 -14.79 9.35 3.00
N LEU A 158 -15.29 8.25 2.44
CA LEU A 158 -14.47 7.19 1.83
C LEU A 158 -14.03 7.58 0.39
N PHE A 159 -13.38 8.73 0.26
CA PHE A 159 -12.72 9.15 -0.97
C PHE A 159 -11.23 8.83 -0.86
N PRO A 160 -10.70 7.94 -1.72
CA PRO A 160 -9.27 7.66 -1.71
C PRO A 160 -8.48 8.85 -2.24
N VAL A 161 -7.55 9.34 -1.42
CA VAL A 161 -6.66 10.46 -1.72
C VAL A 161 -5.29 9.93 -2.10
N THR A 162 -4.73 10.48 -3.17
CA THR A 162 -3.38 10.14 -3.64
C THR A 162 -2.39 11.23 -3.25
N HIS A 163 -1.28 10.80 -2.66
CA HIS A 163 -0.11 11.63 -2.38
C HIS A 163 1.04 11.19 -3.27
N GLN A 164 1.92 12.11 -3.63
CA GLN A 164 3.12 11.85 -4.42
C GLN A 164 4.36 12.31 -3.67
N GLY A 165 5.49 11.68 -3.93
CA GLY A 165 6.79 12.03 -3.38
C GLY A 165 7.89 11.18 -4.00
N ILE A 166 9.00 11.08 -3.28
CA ILE A 166 10.16 10.27 -3.67
C ILE A 166 10.59 9.35 -2.53
N ILE A 167 11.33 8.29 -2.85
CA ILE A 167 12.11 7.54 -1.86
C ILE A 167 13.33 8.38 -1.52
N SER A 168 13.36 8.95 -0.32
CA SER A 168 14.47 9.81 0.13
C SER A 168 15.63 8.99 0.68
N SER A 169 15.34 7.84 1.30
CA SER A 169 16.36 6.94 1.83
C SER A 169 15.85 5.51 1.98
N ILE A 170 16.76 4.55 1.91
CA ILE A 170 16.54 3.13 2.21
C ILE A 170 17.35 2.81 3.46
N SER A 171 16.73 2.98 4.64
CA SER A 171 17.41 2.92 5.93
C SER A 171 17.02 1.70 6.76
N PRO A 172 17.91 1.17 7.59
CA PRO A 172 17.55 0.14 8.56
C PRO A 172 16.63 0.72 9.63
N VAL A 173 15.65 -0.06 10.08
CA VAL A 173 14.85 0.27 11.25
C VAL A 173 15.70 0.04 12.48
N VAL A 174 16.39 1.09 12.92
CA VAL A 174 17.08 1.12 14.20
C VAL A 174 16.22 1.96 15.15
N ILE A 175 15.67 1.32 16.19
CA ILE A 175 15.05 2.06 17.30
C ILE A 175 16.18 2.34 18.29
N PRO A 176 16.68 3.59 18.41
CA PRO A 176 17.68 3.92 19.40
C PRO A 176 17.15 3.54 20.79
N ALA A 177 17.91 2.75 21.55
CA ALA A 177 17.63 2.57 22.95
C ALA A 177 18.18 3.78 23.70
N PRO A 178 17.43 4.38 24.62
CA PRO A 178 17.90 5.51 25.42
C PRO A 178 19.12 5.17 26.28
N SER A 179 19.30 3.89 26.63
CA SER A 179 20.47 3.38 27.34
C SER A 179 20.63 1.87 27.07
N SER A 180 21.83 1.33 27.32
CA SER A 180 22.12 -0.10 27.20
C SER A 180 21.28 -0.96 28.17
N SER A 181 20.88 -0.41 29.31
CA SER A 181 20.03 -1.09 30.30
C SER A 181 18.58 -1.29 29.85
N THR A 182 18.13 -0.58 28.81
CA THR A 182 16.76 -0.70 28.28
C THR A 182 16.67 -1.59 27.04
N LEU A 183 17.78 -2.22 26.64
CA LEU A 183 17.82 -3.13 25.49
C LEU A 183 17.13 -4.46 25.81
N SER A 184 15.96 -4.68 25.24
CA SER A 184 15.33 -6.00 25.27
C SER A 184 16.02 -6.97 24.29
N ILE A 185 15.94 -8.27 24.53
CA ILE A 185 16.45 -9.32 23.63
C ILE A 185 15.92 -9.14 22.20
N LYS A 186 14.68 -8.67 22.06
CA LYS A 186 14.06 -8.37 20.77
C LYS A 186 14.73 -7.18 20.07
N MET A 187 15.16 -6.17 20.82
CA MET A 187 15.89 -5.03 20.28
C MET A 187 17.30 -5.42 19.84
N ILE A 188 18.01 -6.23 20.64
CA ILE A 188 19.32 -6.77 20.31
C ILE A 188 19.26 -7.60 19.01
N LYS A 189 18.23 -8.45 18.87
CA LYS A 189 18.01 -9.23 17.66
C LYS A 189 17.74 -8.37 16.42
N ARG A 190 17.02 -7.26 16.58
CA ARG A 190 16.77 -6.27 15.52
C ARG A 190 18.03 -5.47 15.16
N LEU A 191 18.87 -5.14 16.12
CA LEU A 191 20.17 -4.48 15.88
C LEU A 191 21.14 -5.38 15.11
N ARG A 192 21.09 -6.70 15.34
CA ARG A 192 21.92 -7.68 14.61
C ARG A 192 21.46 -7.95 13.19
N ASN A 193 20.12 -7.90 12.96
CA ASN A 193 19.52 -8.11 11.64
C ASN A 193 18.40 -7.07 11.41
N PRO A 194 18.76 -5.80 11.15
CA PRO A 194 17.77 -4.77 10.89
C PRO A 194 17.05 -5.04 9.58
N TYR A 195 15.74 -4.91 9.57
CA TYR A 195 15.03 -4.83 8.31
C TYR A 195 15.02 -3.39 7.80
N PHE A 196 15.10 -3.23 6.47
CA PHE A 196 15.11 -1.93 5.84
C PHE A 196 13.70 -1.43 5.57
N VAL A 197 13.51 -0.13 5.65
CA VAL A 197 12.31 0.60 5.27
C VAL A 197 12.64 1.69 4.27
N TYR A 198 11.64 2.12 3.52
CA TYR A 198 11.75 3.32 2.70
C TYR A 198 11.35 4.52 3.53
N GLN A 199 12.21 5.51 3.61
CA GLN A 199 11.91 6.85 4.08
C GLN A 199 11.49 7.69 2.89
N LEU A 200 10.35 8.37 2.98
CA LEU A 200 9.75 9.09 1.88
C LEU A 200 9.72 10.59 2.18
N ASP A 201 10.04 11.40 1.19
CA ASP A 201 9.66 12.81 1.17
C ASP A 201 8.21 12.91 0.66
N ALA A 202 7.29 12.70 1.57
CA ALA A 202 5.85 12.74 1.33
C ALA A 202 5.11 12.76 2.66
N THR A 203 4.02 13.51 2.75
CA THR A 203 3.24 13.61 4.00
C THR A 203 2.14 12.54 4.03
N ALA A 204 2.18 11.66 5.04
CA ALA A 204 1.09 10.74 5.34
C ALA A 204 0.31 11.20 6.58
N TYR A 205 -1.01 11.10 6.50
CA TYR A 205 -1.94 11.44 7.58
C TYR A 205 -2.49 10.19 8.27
N PRO A 206 -3.07 10.30 9.48
CA PRO A 206 -3.82 9.22 10.12
C PRO A 206 -4.86 8.64 9.14
N GLY A 207 -4.89 7.31 9.00
CA GLY A 207 -5.72 6.63 8.00
C GLY A 207 -4.97 6.18 6.75
N ASN A 208 -3.81 6.77 6.43
CA ASN A 208 -2.95 6.28 5.34
C ASN A 208 -2.16 5.00 5.69
N SER A 209 -2.10 4.61 6.97
CA SER A 209 -1.50 3.31 7.36
C SER A 209 -2.15 2.17 6.58
N GLY A 210 -1.33 1.33 5.95
CA GLY A 210 -1.77 0.22 5.11
C GLY A 210 -2.00 0.59 3.64
N SER A 211 -1.82 1.85 3.24
CA SER A 211 -1.89 2.27 1.83
C SER A 211 -0.79 1.62 0.99
N PRO A 212 -1.08 1.21 -0.25
CA PRO A 212 -0.02 0.82 -1.17
C PRO A 212 0.82 2.03 -1.56
N MET A 213 2.14 1.92 -1.43
CA MET A 213 3.10 2.77 -2.09
C MET A 213 3.44 2.14 -3.43
N PHE A 214 3.33 2.86 -4.51
CA PHE A 214 3.49 2.34 -5.86
C PHE A 214 4.33 3.26 -6.74
N ASP A 215 4.92 2.66 -7.78
CA ASP A 215 5.61 3.37 -8.84
C ASP A 215 4.63 4.27 -9.60
N SER A 216 4.91 5.57 -9.63
CA SER A 216 4.03 6.58 -10.23
C SER A 216 3.86 6.44 -11.75
N SER A 217 4.72 5.66 -12.42
CA SER A 217 4.72 5.46 -13.88
C SER A 217 3.95 4.23 -14.34
N ASN A 218 3.78 3.21 -13.47
CA ASN A 218 3.18 1.93 -13.86
C ASN A 218 2.17 1.35 -12.86
N GLY A 219 2.11 1.88 -11.63
CA GLY A 219 1.18 1.47 -10.59
C GLY A 219 1.52 0.17 -9.87
N LYS A 220 2.69 -0.42 -10.10
CA LYS A 220 3.14 -1.61 -9.35
C LYS A 220 3.49 -1.23 -7.92
N VAL A 221 3.02 -2.03 -6.97
CA VAL A 221 3.23 -1.78 -5.55
C VAL A 221 4.68 -2.05 -5.17
N LEU A 222 5.32 -1.03 -4.59
CA LEU A 222 6.70 -1.06 -4.09
C LEU A 222 6.77 -1.29 -2.59
N GLY A 223 5.69 -0.94 -1.86
CA GLY A 223 5.65 -1.06 -0.40
C GLY A 223 4.30 -0.72 0.21
N VAL A 224 4.27 -0.67 1.54
CA VAL A 224 3.08 -0.35 2.36
C VAL A 224 3.40 0.82 3.27
N ILE A 225 2.60 1.88 3.21
CA ILE A 225 2.76 3.05 4.10
C ILE A 225 2.57 2.62 5.55
N ASN A 226 3.50 3.03 6.39
CA ASN A 226 3.49 2.76 7.83
C ASN A 226 3.79 4.06 8.61
N LYS A 227 2.86 4.42 9.47
CA LYS A 227 2.98 5.65 10.29
C LYS A 227 3.50 5.39 11.72
N VAL A 228 3.65 4.13 12.14
CA VAL A 228 3.95 3.77 13.55
C VAL A 228 5.36 4.16 14.00
N PHE A 229 6.27 4.45 13.06
CA PHE A 229 7.64 4.84 13.41
C PHE A 229 7.78 6.26 13.99
N ILE A 230 6.73 7.07 13.92
CA ILE A 230 6.73 8.42 14.48
C ILE A 230 6.06 8.36 15.87
N LYS A 231 6.82 8.58 16.94
CA LYS A 231 6.34 8.62 18.33
C LYS A 231 5.59 9.91 18.68
N GLU A 232 4.90 10.54 17.77
CA GLU A 232 4.15 11.76 18.03
C GLU A 232 2.68 11.48 18.33
N SER A 233 2.04 12.32 19.14
CA SER A 233 0.60 12.22 19.38
C SER A 233 -0.18 12.50 18.11
N LYS A 234 -1.42 11.97 18.02
CA LYS A 234 -2.28 12.20 16.83
C LYS A 234 -2.49 13.69 16.57
N GLU A 235 -2.58 14.48 17.63
CA GLU A 235 -2.81 15.92 17.61
C GLU A 235 -1.59 16.67 17.08
N SER A 236 -0.38 16.32 17.52
CA SER A 236 0.86 16.96 17.04
C SER A 236 1.14 16.68 15.57
N VAL A 237 0.78 15.48 15.10
CA VAL A 237 0.92 15.11 13.67
C VAL A 237 -0.08 15.84 12.78
N LEU A 238 -1.26 16.20 13.30
CA LEU A 238 -2.23 17.02 12.56
C LEU A 238 -1.80 18.49 12.50
N GLN A 239 -1.17 19.00 13.57
CA GLN A 239 -0.72 20.39 13.64
C GLN A 239 0.64 20.63 12.97
N LYS A 240 1.54 19.65 13.03
CA LYS A 240 2.88 19.72 12.41
C LYS A 240 3.18 18.38 11.74
N PRO A 241 2.64 18.12 10.53
CA PRO A 241 2.98 16.91 9.80
C PRO A 241 4.49 16.94 9.49
N SER A 242 5.24 16.00 10.07
CA SER A 242 6.61 15.77 9.59
C SER A 242 6.51 15.36 8.12
N GLY A 243 7.26 16.00 7.24
CA GLY A 243 7.33 15.63 5.82
C GLY A 243 7.88 14.22 5.59
N ILE A 244 8.25 13.50 6.67
CA ILE A 244 8.86 12.17 6.60
C ILE A 244 7.81 11.10 6.83
N THR A 245 7.68 10.21 5.87
CA THR A 245 6.81 9.03 5.92
C THR A 245 7.67 7.79 5.72
N TYR A 246 7.30 6.70 6.39
CA TYR A 246 7.96 5.40 6.21
C TYR A 246 7.06 4.42 5.47
N ALA A 247 7.68 3.56 4.65
CA ALA A 247 7.00 2.46 3.98
C ALA A 247 7.76 1.14 4.16
N ILE A 248 7.00 0.07 4.35
CA ILE A 248 7.50 -1.30 4.45
C ILE A 248 7.72 -1.81 3.03
N PRO A 249 8.92 -2.30 2.67
CA PRO A 249 9.21 -2.81 1.33
C PRO A 249 8.31 -3.96 0.89
N GLY A 250 7.92 -3.96 -0.40
CA GLY A 250 7.05 -4.96 -1.02
C GLY A 250 7.56 -6.40 -0.92
N LYS A 251 8.87 -6.61 -0.78
CA LYS A 251 9.45 -7.94 -0.54
C LYS A 251 8.84 -8.66 0.67
N TYR A 252 8.44 -7.92 1.71
CA TYR A 252 7.81 -8.50 2.90
C TYR A 252 6.35 -8.92 2.65
N ILE A 253 5.65 -8.21 1.73
CA ILE A 253 4.35 -8.66 1.25
C ILE A 253 4.50 -10.02 0.55
N ILE A 254 5.45 -10.13 -0.38
CA ILE A 254 5.72 -11.37 -1.12
C ILE A 254 6.07 -12.51 -0.15
N LYS A 255 6.91 -12.24 0.85
CA LYS A 255 7.25 -13.23 1.89
C LYS A 255 5.99 -13.69 2.65
N LEU A 256 5.11 -12.77 3.01
CA LEU A 256 3.86 -13.07 3.72
C LEU A 256 2.91 -13.91 2.86
N LEU A 257 2.73 -13.56 1.57
CA LEU A 257 1.92 -14.33 0.63
C LEU A 257 2.46 -15.74 0.43
N LYS A 258 3.77 -15.88 0.15
CA LYS A 258 4.43 -17.19 -0.05
C LYS A 258 4.29 -18.09 1.17
N LYS A 259 4.48 -17.56 2.40
CA LYS A 259 4.31 -18.30 3.65
C LYS A 259 2.90 -18.87 3.80
N ASN A 260 1.90 -18.21 3.22
CA ASN A 260 0.50 -18.64 3.26
C ASN A 260 0.06 -19.36 1.97
N LYS A 261 1.00 -19.80 1.12
CA LYS A 261 0.75 -20.54 -0.13
C LYS A 261 -0.12 -19.78 -1.15
N ILE A 262 -0.07 -18.44 -1.11
CA ILE A 262 -0.80 -17.56 -2.02
C ILE A 262 0.18 -17.11 -3.10
N LYS A 263 -0.18 -17.38 -4.38
CA LYS A 263 0.59 -16.89 -5.52
C LYS A 263 0.40 -15.38 -5.63
N GLY A 264 1.50 -14.62 -5.51
CA GLY A 264 1.50 -13.20 -5.88
C GLY A 264 1.40 -13.06 -7.41
N ASN A 265 0.75 -12.00 -7.87
CA ASN A 265 0.70 -11.66 -9.30
C ASN A 265 2.01 -11.00 -9.72
#